data_e7b1fecb68e5161929a2ece9b1b83125
#
_entry.id   e7b1fecb68e5161929a2ece9b1b83125
#
_cell.length_a   1.000
_cell.length_b   1.000
_cell.length_c   1.000
_cell.angle_alpha   90.00
_cell.angle_beta   90.00
_cell.angle_gamma   90.00
#
_symmetry.space_group_name_H-M   'P 1'
#
loop_
_entity.id
_entity.type
_entity.pdbx_description
1 polymer ?
#
loop_
_entity_poly.entity_id
_entity_poly.type
_entity_poly.pdbx_seq_one_letter_code
_entity_poly.pdbx_strand_id
1 'polypeptide(L)'
;PGREFDRIFVSYTVDHVPAAMVEQLAPGGRLLAHVTTASPSWPALAVLERTADGLLRAELRAVEFAHQAGHELERIWLTEEFRQRIATEPGMWTQRSTLTPPADTDRGLWLAADHLLGGGLVRDFGAEHLVIGAPGCGSWLRVEPVGARRWNVTVQGPRDIWKEIQDLAARWRAAGSPERYRLSFHGDGIQRASSPCGRLSWHLPTPLPDKRATS
;
A
#
# COMPACT_ATOMS: atom_id res chain seq x y z
N PRO A 1 -15.65 -25.37 17.40
CA PRO A 1 -15.99 -24.30 18.30
C PRO A 1 -14.89 -24.16 19.34
N GLY A 2 -14.29 -22.99 19.50
CA GLY A 2 -13.77 -22.53 20.74
C GLY A 2 -12.34 -22.86 21.16
N ARG A 3 -11.38 -22.98 20.23
CA ARG A 3 -9.96 -22.85 20.63
C ARG A 3 -9.56 -21.39 20.56
N GLU A 4 -9.10 -20.84 21.68
CA GLU A 4 -8.50 -19.51 21.75
C GLU A 4 -6.98 -19.62 21.75
N PHE A 5 -6.32 -18.61 21.18
CA PHE A 5 -4.87 -18.55 21.05
C PHE A 5 -4.33 -17.22 21.56
N ASP A 6 -3.27 -17.28 22.35
CA ASP A 6 -2.56 -16.08 22.80
C ASP A 6 -1.76 -15.41 21.67
N ARG A 7 -1.35 -16.20 20.68
CA ARG A 7 -0.56 -15.71 19.53
C ARG A 7 -1.04 -16.39 18.27
N ILE A 8 -1.41 -15.56 17.29
CA ILE A 8 -1.73 -15.99 15.93
C ILE A 8 -0.78 -15.29 14.98
N PHE A 9 -0.07 -16.06 14.20
CA PHE A 9 0.80 -15.54 13.16
C PHE A 9 0.39 -16.13 11.80
N VAL A 10 0.05 -15.25 10.87
CA VAL A 10 -0.32 -15.63 9.51
C VAL A 10 0.91 -15.49 8.62
N SER A 11 1.49 -16.62 8.23
CA SER A 11 2.75 -16.68 7.48
C SER A 11 2.60 -16.52 5.96
N TYR A 12 1.38 -16.28 5.50
CA TYR A 12 1.05 -16.00 4.10
C TYR A 12 0.28 -14.68 4.01
N THR A 13 0.21 -14.11 2.81
CA THR A 13 -0.49 -12.86 2.58
C THR A 13 -2.01 -13.13 2.45
N VAL A 14 -2.80 -12.28 3.10
CA VAL A 14 -4.27 -12.30 3.03
C VAL A 14 -4.77 -10.95 2.49
N ASP A 15 -5.92 -10.97 1.83
CA ASP A 15 -6.53 -9.72 1.33
C ASP A 15 -7.14 -8.88 2.47
N HIS A 16 -7.56 -9.55 3.53
CA HIS A 16 -8.14 -8.97 4.74
C HIS A 16 -7.89 -9.94 5.90
N VAL A 17 -8.02 -9.46 7.14
CA VAL A 17 -7.85 -10.31 8.33
C VAL A 17 -9.08 -11.22 8.48
N PRO A 18 -8.94 -12.57 8.45
CA PRO A 18 -10.07 -13.46 8.56
C PRO A 18 -10.80 -13.31 9.92
N ALA A 19 -12.13 -13.13 9.89
CA ALA A 19 -12.94 -12.96 11.09
C ALA A 19 -12.77 -14.12 12.08
N ALA A 20 -12.71 -15.35 11.59
CA ALA A 20 -12.50 -16.54 12.42
C ALA A 20 -11.19 -16.49 13.22
N MET A 21 -10.12 -15.87 12.69
CA MET A 21 -8.88 -15.70 13.43
C MET A 21 -9.00 -14.62 14.52
N VAL A 22 -9.78 -13.58 14.24
CA VAL A 22 -10.07 -12.52 15.23
C VAL A 22 -10.89 -13.10 16.38
N GLU A 23 -11.89 -13.94 16.09
CA GLU A 23 -12.73 -14.61 17.09
C GLU A 23 -11.94 -15.57 17.98
N GLN A 24 -10.92 -16.22 17.43
CA GLN A 24 -10.04 -17.15 18.15
C GLN A 24 -8.92 -16.47 18.95
N LEU A 25 -8.86 -15.15 18.96
CA LEU A 25 -7.84 -14.44 19.71
C LEU A 25 -8.24 -14.33 21.19
N ALA A 26 -7.47 -14.94 22.08
CA ALA A 26 -7.70 -14.90 23.53
C ALA A 26 -7.60 -13.46 24.08
N PRO A 27 -8.23 -13.14 25.23
CA PRO A 27 -7.95 -11.93 25.97
C PRO A 27 -6.44 -11.80 26.28
N GLY A 28 -5.84 -10.63 26.00
CA GLY A 28 -4.39 -10.43 26.06
C GLY A 28 -3.61 -10.98 24.86
N GLY A 29 -4.31 -11.60 23.92
CA GLY A 29 -3.73 -12.22 22.74
C GLY A 29 -3.37 -11.22 21.65
N ARG A 30 -2.45 -11.63 20.75
CA ARG A 30 -2.01 -10.84 19.59
C ARG A 30 -2.08 -11.65 18.31
N LEU A 31 -2.53 -10.98 17.24
CA LEU A 31 -2.54 -11.52 15.89
C LEU A 31 -1.67 -10.63 14.99
N LEU A 32 -0.83 -11.25 14.18
CA LEU A 32 -0.06 -10.62 13.12
C LEU A 32 -0.46 -11.26 11.79
N ALA A 33 -0.88 -10.46 10.83
CA ALA A 33 -1.24 -10.91 9.49
C ALA A 33 -0.64 -10.00 8.43
N HIS A 34 -0.10 -10.61 7.41
CA HIS A 34 0.37 -9.94 6.21
C HIS A 34 -0.84 -9.64 5.32
N VAL A 35 -1.14 -8.36 5.11
CA VAL A 35 -2.27 -7.94 4.28
C VAL A 35 -1.75 -7.45 2.94
N THR A 36 -2.30 -7.99 1.86
CA THR A 36 -1.94 -7.58 0.50
C THR A 36 -2.39 -6.16 0.22
N THR A 37 -1.64 -5.48 -0.63
CA THR A 37 -2.01 -4.19 -1.21
C THR A 37 -2.12 -4.35 -2.72
N ALA A 38 -2.60 -3.33 -3.42
CA ALA A 38 -2.62 -3.33 -4.88
C ALA A 38 -1.21 -3.37 -5.49
N SER A 39 -0.20 -2.92 -4.72
CA SER A 39 1.21 -3.09 -5.06
C SER A 39 1.83 -4.18 -4.19
N PRO A 40 2.22 -5.32 -4.76
CA PRO A 40 2.82 -6.42 -4.00
C PRO A 40 4.16 -6.05 -3.35
N SER A 41 4.81 -4.99 -3.80
CA SER A 41 6.10 -4.53 -3.26
C SER A 41 6.00 -3.90 -1.86
N TRP A 42 4.79 -3.53 -1.41
CA TRP A 42 4.59 -2.84 -0.13
C TRP A 42 3.43 -3.43 0.65
N PRO A 43 3.53 -4.69 1.09
CA PRO A 43 2.48 -5.30 1.89
C PRO A 43 2.35 -4.58 3.23
N ALA A 44 1.16 -4.62 3.79
CA ALA A 44 0.88 -4.10 5.10
C ALA A 44 0.94 -5.20 6.16
N LEU A 45 1.31 -4.84 7.39
CA LEU A 45 1.19 -5.70 8.54
C LEU A 45 -0.02 -5.28 9.36
N ALA A 46 -1.03 -6.13 9.42
CA ALA A 46 -2.11 -6.00 10.40
C ALA A 46 -1.62 -6.51 11.75
N VAL A 47 -1.72 -5.66 12.78
CA VAL A 47 -1.40 -5.97 14.16
C VAL A 47 -2.66 -5.81 14.99
N LEU A 48 -3.16 -6.91 15.54
CA LEU A 48 -4.33 -6.92 16.37
C LEU A 48 -3.94 -7.32 17.79
N GLU A 49 -4.57 -6.72 18.78
CA GLU A 49 -4.46 -7.04 20.18
C GLU A 49 -5.85 -7.07 20.78
N ARG A 50 -6.20 -8.17 21.40
CA ARG A 50 -7.38 -8.24 22.27
C ARG A 50 -6.93 -7.90 23.68
N THR A 51 -7.41 -6.80 24.23
CA THR A 51 -7.07 -6.37 25.58
C THR A 51 -7.67 -7.36 26.61
N ALA A 52 -7.21 -7.30 27.87
CA ALA A 52 -7.70 -8.19 28.93
C ALA A 52 -9.20 -8.02 29.21
N ASP A 53 -9.75 -6.83 28.97
CA ASP A 53 -11.17 -6.49 29.05
C ASP A 53 -11.96 -6.84 27.77
N GLY A 54 -11.32 -7.52 26.80
CA GLY A 54 -11.94 -8.04 25.59
C GLY A 54 -12.06 -7.05 24.43
N LEU A 55 -11.61 -5.80 24.58
CA LEU A 55 -11.62 -4.85 23.48
C LEU A 55 -10.59 -5.23 22.41
N LEU A 56 -10.98 -5.09 21.14
CA LEU A 56 -10.08 -5.30 20.02
C LEU A 56 -9.43 -3.98 19.60
N ARG A 57 -8.11 -3.93 19.68
CA ARG A 57 -7.29 -2.86 19.07
C ARG A 57 -6.66 -3.42 17.81
N ALA A 58 -6.76 -2.71 16.71
CA ALA A 58 -6.22 -3.15 15.46
C ALA A 58 -5.62 -1.99 14.69
N GLU A 59 -4.46 -2.22 14.12
CA GLU A 59 -3.77 -1.27 13.26
C GLU A 59 -3.16 -1.95 12.04
N LEU A 60 -3.08 -1.19 10.95
CA LEU A 60 -2.37 -1.55 9.75
C LEU A 60 -1.07 -0.73 9.71
N ARG A 61 0.05 -1.41 9.66
CA ARG A 61 1.38 -0.78 9.63
C ARG A 61 1.97 -0.86 8.24
N ALA A 62 2.53 0.25 7.80
CA ALA A 62 3.41 0.25 6.65
C ALA A 62 4.72 -0.42 7.03
N VAL A 63 5.07 -1.49 6.32
CA VAL A 63 6.26 -2.29 6.58
C VAL A 63 6.94 -2.63 5.27
N GLU A 64 8.23 -2.88 5.36
CA GLU A 64 9.02 -3.38 4.27
C GLU A 64 9.39 -4.83 4.59
N PHE A 65 9.09 -5.73 3.66
CA PHE A 65 9.44 -7.14 3.78
C PHE A 65 10.35 -7.55 2.64
N ALA A 66 11.26 -8.49 2.93
CA ALA A 66 11.98 -9.19 1.89
C ALA A 66 10.98 -10.04 1.09
N HIS A 67 10.97 -9.86 -0.22
CA HIS A 67 10.14 -10.66 -1.10
C HIS A 67 10.74 -12.04 -1.29
N GLN A 68 9.89 -13.07 -1.25
CA GLN A 68 10.31 -14.39 -1.65
C GLN A 68 10.54 -14.40 -3.17
N ALA A 69 11.70 -14.86 -3.62
CA ALA A 69 11.94 -15.07 -5.03
C ALA A 69 10.94 -16.12 -5.57
N GLY A 70 10.24 -15.79 -6.66
CA GLY A 70 9.22 -16.65 -7.26
C GLY A 70 8.63 -16.08 -8.55
N HIS A 71 7.61 -16.75 -9.07
CA HIS A 71 7.03 -16.49 -10.39
C HIS A 71 6.26 -15.15 -10.56
N GLU A 72 6.13 -14.34 -9.51
CA GLU A 72 5.37 -13.09 -9.55
C GLU A 72 6.24 -11.82 -9.46
N LEU A 73 7.54 -11.91 -9.76
CA LEU A 73 8.45 -10.76 -9.73
C LEU A 73 7.98 -9.61 -10.62
N GLU A 74 7.28 -9.92 -11.72
CA GLU A 74 6.73 -8.91 -12.63
C GLU A 74 5.65 -8.02 -11.98
N ARG A 75 5.02 -8.49 -10.91
CA ARG A 75 4.05 -7.67 -10.14
C ARG A 75 4.73 -6.72 -9.17
N ILE A 76 5.98 -6.98 -8.82
CA ILE A 76 6.77 -6.24 -7.83
C ILE A 76 7.68 -5.24 -8.53
N TRP A 77 8.20 -5.60 -9.69
CA TRP A 77 9.13 -4.81 -10.47
C TRP A 77 8.54 -4.43 -11.82
N LEU A 78 8.92 -3.27 -12.31
CA LEU A 78 8.68 -2.94 -13.72
C LEU A 78 9.42 -3.95 -14.61
N THR A 79 8.75 -4.46 -15.65
CA THR A 79 9.39 -5.32 -16.64
C THR A 79 10.54 -4.56 -17.32
N GLU A 80 11.53 -5.29 -17.81
CA GLU A 80 12.67 -4.68 -18.52
C GLU A 80 12.18 -3.83 -19.70
N GLU A 81 11.22 -4.34 -20.48
CA GLU A 81 10.62 -3.60 -21.58
C GLU A 81 10.00 -2.28 -21.11
N PHE A 82 9.25 -2.29 -20.01
CA PHE A 82 8.62 -1.09 -19.49
C PHE A 82 9.66 -0.09 -18.94
N ARG A 83 10.74 -0.58 -18.32
CA ARG A 83 11.87 0.25 -17.89
C ARG A 83 12.59 0.89 -19.08
N GLN A 84 12.83 0.14 -20.14
CA GLN A 84 13.43 0.68 -21.37
C GLN A 84 12.55 1.75 -22.00
N ARG A 85 11.24 1.56 -22.05
CA ARG A 85 10.31 2.60 -22.49
C ARG A 85 10.45 3.87 -21.66
N ILE A 86 10.44 3.78 -20.34
CA ILE A 86 10.61 4.96 -19.46
C ILE A 86 11.96 5.66 -19.70
N ALA A 87 13.01 4.89 -19.97
CA ALA A 87 14.35 5.45 -20.21
C ALA A 87 14.48 6.17 -21.57
N THR A 88 13.78 5.69 -22.59
CA THR A 88 13.98 6.12 -23.98
C THR A 88 12.86 7.02 -24.53
N GLU A 89 11.63 6.85 -24.06
CA GLU A 89 10.49 7.65 -24.52
C GLU A 89 10.56 9.08 -23.98
N PRO A 90 10.27 10.10 -24.81
CA PRO A 90 10.35 11.50 -24.38
C PRO A 90 9.26 11.89 -23.36
N GLY A 91 8.21 11.08 -23.21
CA GLY A 91 7.03 11.43 -22.44
C GLY A 91 6.08 12.35 -23.18
N MET A 92 4.85 12.46 -22.72
CA MET A 92 3.86 13.40 -23.27
C MET A 92 4.21 14.84 -22.93
N TRP A 93 4.70 15.07 -21.71
CA TRP A 93 5.16 16.37 -21.27
C TRP A 93 6.24 16.24 -20.21
N THR A 94 7.08 17.29 -20.15
CA THR A 94 8.10 17.46 -19.12
C THR A 94 7.98 18.85 -18.54
N GLN A 95 8.00 18.95 -17.21
CA GLN A 95 7.98 20.24 -16.51
C GLN A 95 9.04 20.30 -15.42
N ARG A 96 9.42 21.51 -15.05
CA ARG A 96 10.21 21.74 -13.84
C ARG A 96 9.29 21.89 -12.64
N SER A 97 9.62 21.21 -11.53
CA SER A 97 8.89 21.27 -10.29
C SER A 97 9.79 21.67 -9.12
N THR A 98 9.25 22.41 -8.18
CA THR A 98 9.83 22.67 -6.86
C THR A 98 9.19 21.80 -5.77
N LEU A 99 8.15 21.04 -6.12
CA LEU A 99 7.52 20.09 -5.19
C LEU A 99 8.46 18.91 -4.99
N THR A 100 8.81 18.65 -3.75
CA THR A 100 9.68 17.52 -3.40
C THR A 100 8.96 16.19 -3.68
N PRO A 101 9.58 15.29 -4.45
CA PRO A 101 9.03 13.94 -4.60
C PRO A 101 9.01 13.24 -3.24
N PRO A 102 8.01 12.38 -2.98
CA PRO A 102 8.03 11.55 -1.78
C PRO A 102 9.28 10.67 -1.73
N ALA A 103 9.82 10.50 -0.53
CA ALA A 103 10.95 9.62 -0.30
C ALA A 103 10.53 8.15 -0.24
N ASP A 104 11.47 7.24 -0.50
CA ASP A 104 11.25 5.80 -0.30
C ASP A 104 10.85 5.50 1.14
N THR A 105 11.44 6.23 2.08
CA THR A 105 11.14 6.11 3.52
C THR A 105 9.77 6.60 3.96
N ASP A 106 9.00 7.26 3.09
CA ASP A 106 7.62 7.69 3.37
C ASP A 106 6.63 6.50 3.30
N ARG A 107 6.93 5.42 4.03
CA ARG A 107 6.24 4.12 3.95
C ARG A 107 4.73 4.23 4.14
N GLY A 108 4.30 5.05 5.09
CA GLY A 108 2.86 5.26 5.33
C GLY A 108 2.15 5.94 4.17
N LEU A 109 2.83 6.85 3.46
CA LEU A 109 2.31 7.43 2.22
C LEU A 109 2.16 6.36 1.13
N TRP A 110 3.17 5.52 0.95
CA TRP A 110 3.15 4.49 -0.08
C TRP A 110 2.10 3.43 0.18
N LEU A 111 1.91 3.05 1.45
CA LEU A 111 0.79 2.18 1.82
C LEU A 111 -0.57 2.80 1.47
N ALA A 112 -0.75 4.08 1.77
CA ALA A 112 -1.98 4.79 1.39
C ALA A 112 -2.14 4.90 -0.13
N ALA A 113 -1.04 5.13 -0.86
CA ALA A 113 -1.05 5.22 -2.33
C ALA A 113 -1.52 3.90 -2.98
N ASP A 114 -1.04 2.77 -2.48
CA ASP A 114 -1.40 1.45 -2.99
C ASP A 114 -2.91 1.16 -2.88
N HIS A 115 -3.56 1.73 -1.88
CA HIS A 115 -5.01 1.57 -1.70
C HIS A 115 -5.85 2.68 -2.33
N LEU A 116 -5.36 3.92 -2.34
CA LEU A 116 -6.16 5.08 -2.73
C LEU A 116 -5.98 5.49 -4.19
N LEU A 117 -4.82 5.23 -4.79
CA LEU A 117 -4.57 5.59 -6.18
C LEU A 117 -4.92 4.47 -7.15
N GLY A 118 -5.02 3.24 -6.66
CA GLY A 118 -5.37 2.07 -7.48
C GLY A 118 -4.39 1.77 -8.61
N GLY A 119 -4.73 0.73 -9.38
CA GLY A 119 -4.08 0.46 -10.67
C GLY A 119 -2.66 -0.11 -10.62
N GLY A 120 -2.23 -0.68 -9.48
CA GLY A 120 -0.96 -1.42 -9.42
C GLY A 120 0.24 -0.55 -9.76
N LEU A 121 0.43 0.56 -9.05
CA LEU A 121 1.61 1.40 -9.22
C LEU A 121 2.86 0.61 -8.80
N VAL A 122 3.85 0.56 -9.67
CA VAL A 122 5.16 -0.02 -9.40
C VAL A 122 6.19 1.08 -9.33
N ARG A 123 6.99 1.09 -8.27
CA ARG A 123 7.95 2.14 -7.95
C ARG A 123 9.37 1.63 -8.06
N ASP A 124 10.25 2.48 -8.54
CA ASP A 124 11.69 2.27 -8.54
C ASP A 124 12.37 3.54 -8.01
N PHE A 125 13.14 3.39 -6.93
CA PHE A 125 13.91 4.46 -6.32
C PHE A 125 15.38 4.23 -6.61
N GLY A 126 15.89 4.93 -7.62
CA GLY A 126 17.32 5.02 -7.84
C GLY A 126 17.97 6.08 -6.96
N ALA A 127 19.31 6.10 -6.92
CA ALA A 127 20.07 7.08 -6.15
C ALA A 127 19.76 8.55 -6.54
N GLU A 128 19.38 8.77 -7.79
CA GLU A 128 19.18 10.10 -8.36
C GLU A 128 17.84 10.27 -9.09
N HIS A 129 16.94 9.30 -9.01
CA HIS A 129 15.65 9.37 -9.70
C HIS A 129 14.56 8.60 -8.97
N LEU A 130 13.33 8.99 -9.21
CA LEU A 130 12.12 8.25 -8.87
C LEU A 130 11.41 7.89 -10.17
N VAL A 131 11.14 6.63 -10.36
CA VAL A 131 10.29 6.14 -11.45
C VAL A 131 9.05 5.48 -10.86
N ILE A 132 7.90 5.77 -11.45
CA ILE A 132 6.64 5.10 -11.11
C ILE A 132 5.96 4.71 -12.39
N GLY A 133 5.64 3.45 -12.52
CA GLY A 133 4.87 2.90 -13.63
C GLY A 133 3.49 2.43 -13.20
N ALA A 134 2.53 2.55 -14.10
CA ALA A 134 1.20 1.97 -14.03
C ALA A 134 1.01 1.05 -15.26
N PRO A 135 1.54 -0.19 -15.23
CA PRO A 135 1.56 -1.06 -16.41
C PRO A 135 0.17 -1.30 -17.01
N GLY A 136 -0.86 -1.37 -16.16
CA GLY A 136 -2.25 -1.62 -16.60
C GLY A 136 -2.82 -0.56 -17.54
N CYS A 137 -2.29 0.67 -17.55
CA CYS A 137 -2.70 1.72 -18.50
C CYS A 137 -1.53 2.31 -19.29
N GLY A 138 -0.31 1.78 -19.13
CA GLY A 138 0.88 2.26 -19.81
C GLY A 138 1.38 3.63 -19.36
N SER A 139 0.83 4.21 -18.30
CA SER A 139 1.29 5.49 -17.76
C SER A 139 2.57 5.32 -16.95
N TRP A 140 3.44 6.32 -17.02
CA TRP A 140 4.63 6.35 -16.17
C TRP A 140 5.04 7.77 -15.82
N LEU A 141 5.81 7.88 -14.75
CA LEU A 141 6.42 9.07 -14.19
C LEU A 141 7.93 8.85 -14.04
N ARG A 142 8.73 9.84 -14.45
CA ARG A 142 10.17 9.93 -14.15
C ARG A 142 10.45 11.27 -13.51
N VAL A 143 11.11 11.26 -12.35
CA VAL A 143 11.51 12.47 -11.63
C VAL A 143 13.01 12.45 -11.42
N GLU A 144 13.70 13.47 -11.91
CA GLU A 144 15.15 13.58 -11.88
C GLU A 144 15.54 14.92 -11.24
N PRO A 145 16.55 14.97 -10.36
CA PRO A 145 17.03 16.21 -9.79
C PRO A 145 17.75 17.04 -10.86
N VAL A 146 17.50 18.35 -10.90
CA VAL A 146 18.16 19.30 -11.81
C VAL A 146 18.81 20.47 -11.05
N GLY A 147 19.05 20.28 -9.77
CA GLY A 147 19.67 21.25 -8.86
C GLY A 147 19.06 21.24 -7.48
N ALA A 148 19.45 22.16 -6.63
CA ALA A 148 18.93 22.21 -5.27
C ALA A 148 17.42 22.45 -5.27
N ARG A 149 16.68 21.47 -4.74
CA ARG A 149 15.20 21.50 -4.62
C ARG A 149 14.46 21.77 -5.94
N ARG A 150 15.00 21.27 -7.05
CA ARG A 150 14.35 21.35 -8.36
C ARG A 150 14.42 20.01 -9.05
N TRP A 151 13.33 19.64 -9.67
CA TRP A 151 13.18 18.35 -10.35
C TRP A 151 12.64 18.55 -11.77
N ASN A 152 13.15 17.76 -12.68
CA ASN A 152 12.53 17.48 -13.96
C ASN A 152 11.49 16.36 -13.74
N VAL A 153 10.25 16.64 -14.10
CA VAL A 153 9.15 15.71 -13.99
C VAL A 153 8.65 15.39 -15.39
N THR A 154 8.84 14.16 -15.83
CA THR A 154 8.37 13.66 -17.11
C THR A 154 7.24 12.67 -16.90
N VAL A 155 6.13 12.86 -17.58
CA VAL A 155 4.93 12.04 -17.49
C VAL A 155 4.51 11.53 -18.85
N GLN A 156 4.04 10.30 -18.90
CA GLN A 156 3.50 9.64 -20.08
C GLN A 156 2.20 8.90 -19.74
N GLY A 157 1.30 8.88 -20.70
CA GLY A 157 0.05 8.13 -20.64
C GLY A 157 -1.14 8.91 -20.09
N PRO A 158 -2.31 8.27 -19.95
CA PRO A 158 -3.56 8.95 -19.59
C PRO A 158 -3.65 9.41 -18.11
N ARG A 159 -2.77 8.89 -17.23
CA ARG A 159 -2.75 9.28 -15.81
C ARG A 159 -1.64 10.30 -15.55
N ASP A 160 -1.99 11.39 -14.89
CA ASP A 160 -1.01 12.31 -14.29
C ASP A 160 -0.59 11.79 -12.91
N ILE A 161 0.29 10.77 -12.92
CA ILE A 161 0.79 10.12 -11.70
C ILE A 161 1.47 11.15 -10.78
N TRP A 162 2.14 12.17 -11.34
CA TRP A 162 2.77 13.20 -10.53
C TRP A 162 1.76 13.97 -9.69
N LYS A 163 0.71 14.45 -10.33
CA LYS A 163 -0.36 15.18 -9.64
C LYS A 163 -1.04 14.30 -8.60
N GLU A 164 -1.39 13.05 -8.94
CA GLU A 164 -2.04 12.12 -8.03
C GLU A 164 -1.22 11.89 -6.75
N ILE A 165 0.09 11.67 -6.90
CA ILE A 165 1.00 11.43 -5.76
C ILE A 165 1.21 12.69 -4.94
N GLN A 166 1.38 13.86 -5.56
CA GLN A 166 1.55 15.12 -4.84
C GLN A 166 0.28 15.50 -4.05
N ASP A 167 -0.90 15.31 -4.62
CA ASP A 167 -2.17 15.54 -3.94
C ASP A 167 -2.33 14.58 -2.74
N LEU A 168 -1.99 13.31 -2.92
CA LEU A 168 -2.02 12.35 -1.82
C LEU A 168 -0.97 12.67 -0.75
N ALA A 169 0.25 13.03 -1.14
CA ALA A 169 1.31 13.42 -0.21
C ALA A 169 0.93 14.65 0.63
N ALA A 170 0.24 15.63 0.02
CA ALA A 170 -0.29 16.78 0.74
C ALA A 170 -1.35 16.37 1.78
N ARG A 171 -2.26 15.49 1.40
CA ARG A 171 -3.28 14.94 2.32
C ARG A 171 -2.65 14.12 3.45
N TRP A 172 -1.64 13.32 3.13
CA TRP A 172 -0.92 12.50 4.10
C TRP A 172 -0.16 13.36 5.11
N ARG A 173 0.55 14.40 4.65
CA ARG A 173 1.20 15.38 5.55
C ARG A 173 0.18 16.10 6.41
N ALA A 174 -0.94 16.53 5.85
CA ALA A 174 -2.03 17.16 6.60
C ALA A 174 -2.70 16.21 7.62
N ALA A 175 -2.54 14.90 7.44
CA ALA A 175 -2.98 13.89 8.40
C ALA A 175 -1.92 13.56 9.47
N GLY A 176 -0.79 14.26 9.49
CA GLY A 176 0.31 14.05 10.44
C GLY A 176 1.32 12.99 10.02
N SER A 177 1.44 12.73 8.72
CA SER A 177 2.37 11.75 8.14
C SER A 177 2.30 10.37 8.81
N PRO A 178 1.12 9.74 8.89
CA PRO A 178 0.96 8.50 9.65
C PRO A 178 1.67 7.32 8.97
N GLU A 179 2.42 6.54 9.74
CA GLU A 179 2.95 5.23 9.34
C GLU A 179 2.05 4.07 9.79
N ARG A 180 1.07 4.38 10.65
CA ARG A 180 0.10 3.44 11.21
C ARG A 180 -1.29 3.95 10.97
N TYR A 181 -2.17 3.06 10.57
CA TYR A 181 -3.58 3.34 10.32
C TYR A 181 -4.43 2.47 11.22
N ARG A 182 -5.44 3.04 11.85
CA ARG A 182 -6.40 2.27 12.64
C ARG A 182 -7.14 1.32 11.71
N LEU A 183 -7.23 0.06 12.07
CA LEU A 183 -8.04 -0.93 11.36
C LEU A 183 -9.33 -1.17 12.16
N SER A 184 -10.48 -0.98 11.53
CA SER A 184 -11.79 -1.22 12.11
C SER A 184 -12.52 -2.32 11.36
N PHE A 185 -13.30 -3.12 12.12
CA PHE A 185 -14.10 -4.22 11.64
C PHE A 185 -15.57 -3.86 11.75
N HIS A 186 -16.31 -4.05 10.69
CA HIS A 186 -17.76 -3.79 10.62
C HIS A 186 -18.52 -5.10 10.53
N GLY A 187 -19.78 -5.08 10.97
CA GLY A 187 -20.61 -6.30 11.09
C GLY A 187 -20.93 -7.01 9.76
N ASP A 188 -20.70 -6.33 8.63
CA ASP A 188 -20.84 -6.87 7.28
C ASP A 188 -19.55 -7.51 6.74
N GLY A 189 -18.51 -7.65 7.59
CA GLY A 189 -17.20 -8.18 7.21
C GLY A 189 -16.28 -7.14 6.56
N ILE A 190 -16.74 -5.91 6.36
CA ILE A 190 -15.93 -4.83 5.80
C ILE A 190 -14.86 -4.42 6.82
N GLN A 191 -13.63 -4.30 6.33
CA GLN A 191 -12.50 -3.80 7.09
C GLN A 191 -12.06 -2.46 6.53
N ARG A 192 -11.91 -1.47 7.41
CA ARG A 192 -11.55 -0.12 7.03
C ARG A 192 -10.30 0.33 7.74
N ALA A 193 -9.31 0.76 6.97
CA ALA A 193 -8.14 1.47 7.48
C ALA A 193 -8.39 2.97 7.50
N SER A 194 -7.89 3.66 8.53
CA SER A 194 -8.00 5.12 8.63
C SER A 194 -6.81 5.72 9.37
N SER A 195 -6.37 6.91 8.92
CA SER A 195 -5.39 7.69 9.70
C SER A 195 -5.95 8.04 11.07
N PRO A 196 -5.11 8.33 12.08
CA PRO A 196 -5.57 8.68 13.43
C PRO A 196 -6.56 9.84 13.47
N CYS A 197 -6.40 10.82 12.59
CA CYS A 197 -7.31 11.97 12.45
C CYS A 197 -8.51 11.73 11.51
N GLY A 198 -8.59 10.55 10.88
CA GLY A 198 -9.68 10.18 9.96
C GLY A 198 -9.63 10.81 8.55
N ARG A 199 -8.65 11.68 8.25
CA ARG A 199 -8.54 12.38 6.96
C ARG A 199 -8.19 11.49 5.78
N LEU A 200 -7.51 10.38 6.04
CA LEU A 200 -7.25 9.32 5.06
C LEU A 200 -7.97 8.06 5.53
N SER A 201 -8.69 7.42 4.63
CA SER A 201 -9.29 6.12 4.90
C SER A 201 -9.59 5.37 3.61
N TRP A 202 -9.56 4.03 3.70
CA TRP A 202 -9.92 3.12 2.61
C TRP A 202 -10.46 1.81 3.17
N HIS A 203 -11.10 1.04 2.33
CA HIS A 203 -11.52 -0.33 2.66
C HIS A 203 -10.45 -1.32 2.19
N LEU A 204 -10.23 -2.37 2.99
CA LEU A 204 -9.50 -3.52 2.50
C LEU A 204 -10.37 -4.30 1.50
N PRO A 205 -9.78 -5.11 0.62
CA PRO A 205 -10.56 -5.93 -0.29
C PRO A 205 -11.59 -6.77 0.46
N THR A 206 -12.82 -6.78 -0.03
CA THR A 206 -13.87 -7.63 0.54
C THR A 206 -13.64 -9.08 0.10
N PRO A 207 -13.83 -10.08 0.99
CA PRO A 207 -13.76 -11.47 0.59
C PRO A 207 -14.73 -11.74 -0.56
N LEU A 208 -14.25 -12.41 -1.60
CA LEU A 208 -15.15 -12.93 -2.61
C LEU A 208 -16.07 -13.96 -1.93
N PRO A 209 -17.39 -13.95 -2.20
CA PRO A 209 -18.29 -14.94 -1.67
C PRO A 209 -17.78 -16.34 -2.04
N ASP A 210 -17.69 -17.21 -1.04
CA ASP A 210 -17.19 -18.57 -1.22
C ASP A 210 -18.08 -19.34 -2.21
N LYS A 211 -17.54 -19.59 -3.41
CA LYS A 211 -18.27 -20.33 -4.46
C LYS A 211 -18.58 -21.78 -4.08
N ARG A 212 -18.14 -22.24 -2.90
CA ARG A 212 -18.37 -23.61 -2.40
C ARG A 212 -19.61 -23.76 -1.54
N ALA A 213 -20.32 -22.68 -1.23
CA ALA A 213 -21.54 -22.75 -0.41
C ALA A 213 -22.82 -23.08 -1.21
N THR A 214 -22.71 -23.38 -2.50
CA THR A 214 -23.84 -23.71 -3.38
C THR A 214 -23.61 -25.06 -4.09
N SER A 215 -23.34 -26.11 -3.31
CA SER A 215 -23.32 -27.49 -3.83
C SER A 215 -24.06 -28.39 -2.87
#